data_3596506a46235c199b9698ea59fe2e58
#
_entry.id   3596506a46235c199b9698ea59fe2e58
#
_cell.length_a   1.000
_cell.length_b   1.000
_cell.length_c   1.000
_cell.angle_alpha   90.00
_cell.angle_beta   90.00
_cell.angle_gamma   90.00
#
_symmetry.space_group_name_H-M   'P 1'
#
loop_
_entity.id
_entity.type
_entity.pdbx_description
1 polymer ?
#
loop_
_entity_poly.entity_id
_entity_poly.type
_entity_poly.pdbx_seq_one_letter_code
_entity_poly.pdbx_strand_id
1 'polypeptide(L)'
;MQAPQLDPADQVELNDQTDFLDEADPGALGDLGEDFVVEDNGDLIPAIFPTETSVDLAYAQASAELVQQLNNSIALPADISVSFADCGTANAFFVPPGFLPDENGAPGGSIIMCHELNELFVNLFNDVDSAFKSSVFVLMHELGHALVDQLELPIFGGEEAAVDGIGTVFSTKIGLAEGVALAGWFFFSQGDTPFFDTHRVGTQRLGDLACWAVGGDPSLLDDPTVADIAEQLVAAGRNCQAEYLQQLDAADTLLSDNIRGRLVDVDTPSLGAGL
;
A
#
# COMPACT_ATOMS: atom_id res chain seq x y z
N MET A 1 -27.59 -30.45 -9.62
CA MET A 1 -27.64 -30.51 -8.14
C MET A 1 -28.47 -29.33 -7.70
N GLN A 2 -29.61 -29.52 -7.08
CA GLN A 2 -30.45 -28.44 -6.55
C GLN A 2 -29.90 -28.03 -5.19
N ALA A 3 -29.80 -26.71 -4.95
CA ALA A 3 -29.44 -26.16 -3.66
C ALA A 3 -30.51 -26.53 -2.61
N PRO A 4 -30.13 -26.80 -1.34
CA PRO A 4 -31.11 -27.09 -0.29
C PRO A 4 -31.96 -25.83 -0.04
N GLN A 5 -33.28 -26.01 -0.04
CA GLN A 5 -34.25 -25.00 0.42
C GLN A 5 -34.18 -24.97 1.96
N LEU A 6 -33.91 -23.78 2.50
CA LEU A 6 -34.02 -23.51 3.94
C LEU A 6 -35.50 -23.48 4.34
N ASP A 7 -35.79 -24.08 5.49
CA ASP A 7 -37.12 -24.14 6.08
C ASP A 7 -37.58 -22.74 6.50
N PRO A 8 -38.83 -22.33 6.18
CA PRO A 8 -39.35 -21.02 6.61
C PRO A 8 -39.42 -20.80 8.13
N ALA A 9 -39.21 -21.85 8.92
CA ALA A 9 -39.20 -21.75 10.40
C ALA A 9 -37.85 -21.24 10.99
N ASP A 10 -36.78 -21.12 10.19
CA ASP A 10 -35.46 -20.61 10.63
C ASP A 10 -35.27 -19.10 10.38
N GLN A 11 -36.34 -18.38 10.01
CA GLN A 11 -36.35 -16.92 10.06
C GLN A 11 -36.50 -16.46 11.51
N VAL A 12 -35.39 -16.45 12.22
CA VAL A 12 -35.28 -15.75 13.51
C VAL A 12 -35.59 -14.29 13.29
N GLU A 13 -36.59 -13.80 13.98
CA GLU A 13 -37.00 -12.40 14.01
C GLU A 13 -35.81 -11.48 14.31
N LEU A 14 -35.34 -10.78 13.29
CA LEU A 14 -34.38 -9.66 13.39
C LEU A 14 -35.15 -8.36 13.72
N ASN A 15 -36.01 -8.41 14.71
CA ASN A 15 -36.69 -7.26 15.28
C ASN A 15 -36.53 -7.30 16.78
N ASP A 16 -35.43 -6.82 17.28
CA ASP A 16 -35.30 -6.10 18.57
C ASP A 16 -33.82 -5.88 18.93
N GLN A 17 -33.11 -5.07 18.18
CA GLN A 17 -31.77 -4.60 18.56
C GLN A 17 -31.61 -3.06 18.39
N THR A 18 -32.68 -2.32 18.53
CA THR A 18 -32.62 -0.84 18.61
C THR A 18 -32.46 -0.31 20.04
N ASP A 19 -32.50 -1.16 21.06
CA ASP A 19 -32.41 -0.74 22.48
C ASP A 19 -30.99 -0.67 23.03
N PHE A 20 -29.94 -0.90 22.22
CA PHE A 20 -28.54 -0.82 22.72
C PHE A 20 -27.86 0.54 22.55
N LEU A 21 -28.53 1.52 21.94
CA LEU A 21 -27.93 2.84 21.66
C LEU A 21 -28.41 3.98 22.58
N ASP A 22 -29.32 3.69 23.54
CA ASP A 22 -29.91 4.75 24.39
C ASP A 22 -29.29 4.89 25.79
N GLU A 23 -28.26 4.12 26.15
CA GLU A 23 -27.54 4.27 27.43
C GLU A 23 -26.03 4.51 27.30
N ALA A 24 -25.56 5.07 26.22
CA ALA A 24 -24.20 5.62 26.18
C ALA A 24 -24.22 6.96 26.90
N ASP A 25 -23.78 6.99 28.15
CA ASP A 25 -23.52 8.22 28.92
C ASP A 25 -22.58 9.13 28.10
N PRO A 26 -23.02 10.30 27.60
CA PRO A 26 -22.12 11.19 26.86
C PRO A 26 -21.02 11.81 27.75
N GLY A 27 -20.98 11.47 29.03
CA GLY A 27 -19.90 11.83 29.95
C GLY A 27 -18.85 10.77 30.15
N ALA A 28 -19.01 9.55 29.57
CA ALA A 28 -18.03 8.48 29.68
C ALA A 28 -16.94 8.51 28.60
N LEU A 29 -17.05 9.39 27.62
CA LEU A 29 -15.92 9.81 26.79
C LEU A 29 -15.11 10.77 27.66
N GLY A 30 -14.31 10.22 28.57
CA GLY A 30 -13.28 10.95 29.27
C GLY A 30 -12.47 11.74 28.24
N ASP A 31 -12.13 12.95 28.66
CA ASP A 31 -11.27 13.89 27.96
C ASP A 31 -10.14 13.16 27.20
N LEU A 32 -10.38 12.83 25.94
CA LEU A 32 -9.35 12.34 25.01
C LEU A 32 -8.49 13.49 24.49
N GLY A 33 -8.43 14.56 25.24
CA GLY A 33 -7.76 15.81 24.91
C GLY A 33 -6.35 15.91 25.47
N GLU A 34 -5.50 14.88 25.31
CA GLU A 34 -4.08 15.12 25.11
C GLU A 34 -3.84 14.95 23.61
N ASP A 35 -3.53 16.05 22.92
CA ASP A 35 -3.00 16.02 21.57
C ASP A 35 -1.87 14.98 21.56
N PHE A 36 -2.11 13.82 20.97
CA PHE A 36 -1.10 12.77 20.79
C PHE A 36 -0.14 13.33 19.73
N VAL A 37 0.77 14.19 20.16
CA VAL A 37 1.87 14.63 19.30
C VAL A 37 2.76 13.41 19.15
N VAL A 38 2.69 12.78 17.99
CA VAL A 38 3.66 11.75 17.65
C VAL A 38 5.03 12.39 17.73
N GLU A 39 5.85 11.93 18.67
CA GLU A 39 7.24 12.36 18.74
C GLU A 39 7.93 11.90 17.45
N ASP A 40 8.39 12.87 16.68
CA ASP A 40 9.17 12.63 15.49
C ASP A 40 10.61 12.35 15.88
N ASN A 41 10.88 11.07 16.09
CA ASN A 41 12.18 10.59 16.55
C ASN A 41 12.86 9.66 15.53
N GLY A 42 12.20 9.39 14.39
CA GLY A 42 12.70 8.43 13.42
C GLY A 42 12.65 8.91 11.98
N ASP A 43 13.51 8.34 11.17
CA ASP A 43 13.64 8.56 9.73
C ASP A 43 13.56 7.23 8.96
N LEU A 44 13.19 7.32 7.69
CA LEU A 44 13.41 6.25 6.71
C LEU A 44 14.89 6.31 6.30
N ILE A 45 15.66 5.28 6.60
CA ILE A 45 17.11 5.25 6.37
C ILE A 45 17.43 4.31 5.20
N PRO A 46 17.64 4.84 3.97
CA PRO A 46 17.94 4.01 2.81
C PRO A 46 19.36 3.44 2.87
N ALA A 47 19.48 2.15 2.51
CA ALA A 47 20.75 1.46 2.35
C ALA A 47 20.76 0.67 1.04
N ILE A 48 21.75 0.93 0.19
CA ILE A 48 21.92 0.24 -1.10
C ILE A 48 23.03 -0.78 -0.95
N PHE A 49 22.70 -2.05 -1.08
CA PHE A 49 23.69 -3.12 -1.11
C PHE A 49 24.20 -3.34 -2.56
N PRO A 50 25.40 -3.90 -2.73
CA PRO A 50 25.96 -4.14 -4.04
C PRO A 50 25.04 -5.01 -4.90
N THR A 51 24.90 -4.65 -6.18
CA THR A 51 24.20 -5.40 -7.20
C THR A 51 25.07 -5.54 -8.44
N GLU A 52 24.84 -6.59 -9.24
CA GLU A 52 25.62 -6.86 -10.45
C GLU A 52 25.14 -6.07 -11.66
N THR A 53 23.91 -5.53 -11.63
CA THR A 53 23.31 -4.83 -12.76
C THR A 53 23.29 -3.32 -12.59
N SER A 54 23.48 -2.58 -13.69
CA SER A 54 23.36 -1.10 -13.69
C SER A 54 21.91 -0.65 -13.53
N VAL A 55 20.95 -1.45 -13.97
CA VAL A 55 19.51 -1.16 -13.85
C VAL A 55 19.08 -1.21 -12.39
N ASP A 56 19.46 -2.28 -11.67
CA ASP A 56 19.12 -2.40 -10.25
C ASP A 56 19.78 -1.32 -9.41
N LEU A 57 21.03 -0.95 -9.72
CA LEU A 57 21.70 0.14 -9.05
C LEU A 57 20.98 1.47 -9.28
N ALA A 58 20.58 1.77 -10.51
CA ALA A 58 19.86 3.01 -10.84
C ALA A 58 18.48 3.05 -10.15
N TYR A 59 17.78 1.91 -10.15
CA TYR A 59 16.52 1.73 -9.44
C TYR A 59 16.70 1.98 -7.94
N ALA A 60 17.67 1.33 -7.30
CA ALA A 60 17.93 1.49 -5.87
C ALA A 60 18.31 2.94 -5.50
N GLN A 61 19.10 3.62 -6.34
CA GLN A 61 19.45 5.03 -6.15
C GLN A 61 18.22 5.94 -6.24
N ALA A 62 17.39 5.78 -7.28
CA ALA A 62 16.17 6.57 -7.45
C ALA A 62 15.18 6.33 -6.30
N SER A 63 15.01 5.08 -5.88
CA SER A 63 14.16 4.75 -4.73
C SER A 63 14.70 5.29 -3.41
N ALA A 64 16.02 5.27 -3.21
CA ALA A 64 16.65 5.86 -2.03
C ALA A 64 16.48 7.39 -1.97
N GLU A 65 16.54 8.08 -3.11
CA GLU A 65 16.25 9.51 -3.19
C GLU A 65 14.79 9.79 -2.82
N LEU A 66 13.85 8.97 -3.31
CA LEU A 66 12.44 9.06 -2.95
C LEU A 66 12.23 8.85 -1.44
N VAL A 67 12.85 7.82 -0.86
CA VAL A 67 12.80 7.52 0.58
C VAL A 67 13.29 8.71 1.40
N GLN A 68 14.40 9.36 1.01
CA GLN A 68 14.89 10.55 1.70
C GLN A 68 13.92 11.74 1.62
N GLN A 69 13.22 11.91 0.51
CA GLN A 69 12.21 12.95 0.38
C GLN A 69 10.97 12.69 1.25
N LEU A 70 10.57 11.42 1.41
CA LEU A 70 9.45 11.03 2.27
C LEU A 70 9.67 11.42 3.73
N ASN A 71 10.91 11.46 4.22
CA ASN A 71 11.25 11.93 5.57
C ASN A 71 10.78 13.36 5.85
N ASN A 72 10.66 14.20 4.83
CA ASN A 72 10.11 15.55 4.99
C ASN A 72 8.58 15.56 5.16
N SER A 73 7.93 14.45 4.83
CA SER A 73 6.48 14.34 4.77
C SER A 73 5.89 13.42 5.82
N ILE A 74 6.69 12.51 6.40
CA ILE A 74 6.22 11.50 7.35
C ILE A 74 6.94 11.66 8.67
N ALA A 75 6.18 11.68 9.79
CA ALA A 75 6.71 11.63 11.15
C ALA A 75 6.70 10.18 11.63
N LEU A 76 7.83 9.68 12.11
CA LEU A 76 7.96 8.32 12.61
C LEU A 76 8.42 8.31 14.07
N PRO A 77 7.90 7.38 14.90
CA PRO A 77 8.34 7.21 16.28
C PRO A 77 9.78 6.69 16.39
N ALA A 78 10.24 5.90 15.42
CA ALA A 78 11.55 5.31 15.38
C ALA A 78 12.07 5.10 13.95
N ASP A 79 13.39 4.98 13.79
CA ASP A 79 14.01 4.75 12.49
C ASP A 79 13.54 3.43 11.85
N ILE A 80 13.24 3.49 10.54
CA ILE A 80 12.99 2.32 9.69
C ILE A 80 14.13 2.22 8.69
N SER A 81 14.85 1.11 8.63
CA SER A 81 15.80 0.87 7.55
C SER A 81 15.08 0.48 6.26
N VAL A 82 15.50 1.04 5.12
CA VAL A 82 14.98 0.68 3.79
C VAL A 82 16.14 0.17 2.95
N SER A 83 16.23 -1.15 2.78
CA SER A 83 17.35 -1.82 2.15
C SER A 83 17.00 -2.28 0.73
N PHE A 84 17.91 -2.07 -0.21
CA PHE A 84 17.85 -2.58 -1.59
C PHE A 84 18.95 -3.61 -1.76
N ALA A 85 18.62 -4.89 -1.96
CA ALA A 85 19.56 -5.99 -1.89
C ALA A 85 19.16 -7.19 -2.74
N ASP A 86 20.12 -8.06 -3.05
CA ASP A 86 19.84 -9.38 -3.60
C ASP A 86 19.30 -10.30 -2.51
N CYS A 87 18.10 -10.84 -2.70
CA CYS A 87 17.41 -11.68 -1.71
C CYS A 87 17.33 -13.16 -2.13
N GLY A 88 17.62 -13.49 -3.39
CA GLY A 88 17.36 -14.80 -3.97
C GLY A 88 15.88 -15.07 -4.27
N THR A 89 15.03 -14.05 -4.19
CA THR A 89 13.60 -14.14 -4.47
C THR A 89 13.06 -12.79 -4.95
N ALA A 90 12.13 -12.82 -5.90
CA ALA A 90 11.46 -11.62 -6.41
C ALA A 90 10.33 -11.21 -5.45
N ASN A 91 10.66 -10.45 -4.41
CA ASN A 91 9.71 -10.01 -3.38
C ASN A 91 10.17 -8.70 -2.72
N ALA A 92 9.34 -8.18 -1.82
CA ALA A 92 9.68 -7.18 -0.83
C ALA A 92 9.10 -7.60 0.52
N PHE A 93 9.61 -7.02 1.61
CA PHE A 93 9.20 -7.41 2.97
C PHE A 93 9.29 -6.22 3.91
N PHE A 94 8.29 -6.03 4.76
CA PHE A 94 8.48 -5.37 6.02
C PHE A 94 8.80 -6.41 7.10
N VAL A 95 9.88 -6.18 7.85
CA VAL A 95 10.31 -7.03 8.97
C VAL A 95 10.17 -6.21 10.25
N PRO A 96 9.25 -6.58 11.15
CA PRO A 96 9.03 -5.85 12.40
C PRO A 96 10.27 -5.78 13.29
N PRO A 97 10.33 -4.83 14.24
CA PRO A 97 11.42 -4.71 15.19
C PRO A 97 11.73 -6.02 15.94
N GLY A 98 13.01 -6.32 16.11
CA GLY A 98 13.47 -7.49 16.88
C GLY A 98 13.46 -8.83 16.13
N PHE A 99 13.02 -8.87 14.88
CA PHE A 99 13.10 -10.08 14.04
C PHE A 99 14.44 -10.21 13.32
N LEU A 100 15.10 -9.10 13.02
CA LEU A 100 16.49 -9.10 12.54
C LEU A 100 17.46 -9.00 13.74
N PRO A 101 18.71 -9.52 13.60
CA PRO A 101 19.75 -9.29 14.58
C PRO A 101 19.95 -7.78 14.84
N ASP A 102 20.21 -7.39 16.09
CA ASP A 102 20.35 -5.99 16.55
C ASP A 102 21.32 -5.15 15.70
N GLU A 103 22.32 -5.79 15.12
CA GLU A 103 23.30 -5.16 14.22
C GLU A 103 22.76 -4.83 12.81
N ASN A 104 21.61 -5.41 12.42
CA ASN A 104 21.01 -5.28 11.07
C ASN A 104 19.58 -4.72 11.10
N GLY A 105 18.97 -4.57 12.27
CA GLY A 105 17.60 -4.07 12.43
C GLY A 105 17.56 -2.63 12.95
N ALA A 106 16.75 -1.78 12.34
CA ALA A 106 16.43 -0.47 12.89
C ALA A 106 15.37 -0.60 14.02
N PRO A 107 15.31 0.37 14.96
CA PRO A 107 14.37 0.32 16.07
C PRO A 107 12.89 0.23 15.63
N GLY A 108 12.53 0.79 14.48
CA GLY A 108 11.21 0.74 13.89
C GLY A 108 11.00 -0.36 12.87
N GLY A 109 11.95 -1.30 12.75
CA GLY A 109 11.88 -2.38 11.77
C GLY A 109 12.61 -2.08 10.46
N SER A 110 12.43 -2.94 9.47
CA SER A 110 13.19 -2.89 8.22
C SER A 110 12.32 -3.22 7.02
N ILE A 111 12.37 -2.38 6.00
CA ILE A 111 11.82 -2.66 4.68
C ILE A 111 12.96 -3.20 3.81
N ILE A 112 12.75 -4.33 3.16
CA ILE A 112 13.71 -4.97 2.27
C ILE A 112 13.10 -5.06 0.88
N MET A 113 13.70 -4.35 -0.08
CA MET A 113 13.33 -4.36 -1.49
C MET A 113 14.33 -5.23 -2.24
N CYS A 114 13.88 -6.36 -2.75
CA CYS A 114 14.74 -7.30 -3.46
C CYS A 114 14.98 -6.84 -4.90
N HIS A 115 16.23 -6.87 -5.37
CA HIS A 115 16.56 -6.50 -6.75
C HIS A 115 15.85 -7.40 -7.78
N GLU A 116 15.66 -8.66 -7.44
CA GLU A 116 14.95 -9.63 -8.30
C GLU A 116 13.49 -9.24 -8.57
N LEU A 117 12.85 -8.48 -7.67
CA LEU A 117 11.50 -7.96 -7.92
C LEU A 117 11.51 -6.93 -9.04
N ASN A 118 12.49 -6.02 -9.03
CA ASN A 118 12.66 -5.04 -10.10
C ASN A 118 12.99 -5.71 -11.44
N GLU A 119 13.91 -6.69 -11.45
CA GLU A 119 14.21 -7.49 -12.63
C GLU A 119 12.96 -8.19 -13.19
N LEU A 120 12.13 -8.74 -12.30
CA LEU A 120 10.87 -9.38 -12.68
C LEU A 120 9.92 -8.38 -13.34
N PHE A 121 9.77 -7.17 -12.79
CA PHE A 121 8.94 -6.13 -13.40
C PHE A 121 9.50 -5.65 -14.76
N VAL A 122 10.82 -5.46 -14.88
CA VAL A 122 11.45 -5.11 -16.15
C VAL A 122 11.17 -6.19 -17.22
N ASN A 123 11.30 -7.46 -16.86
CA ASN A 123 10.99 -8.55 -17.76
C ASN A 123 9.51 -8.65 -18.12
N LEU A 124 8.62 -8.34 -17.18
CA LEU A 124 7.18 -8.42 -17.38
C LEU A 124 6.66 -7.29 -18.29
N PHE A 125 7.09 -6.06 -18.04
CA PHE A 125 6.61 -4.88 -18.76
C PHE A 125 7.47 -4.56 -19.99
N ASN A 126 8.70 -5.10 -20.07
CA ASN A 126 9.70 -4.73 -21.08
C ASN A 126 9.92 -3.21 -21.16
N ASP A 127 9.76 -2.54 -20.01
CA ASP A 127 9.89 -1.11 -19.84
C ASP A 127 10.39 -0.79 -18.43
N VAL A 128 11.52 -0.06 -18.34
CA VAL A 128 12.18 0.24 -17.08
C VAL A 128 11.39 1.24 -16.25
N ASP A 129 10.72 2.19 -16.88
CA ASP A 129 9.91 3.20 -16.20
C ASP A 129 8.67 2.59 -15.54
N SER A 130 7.96 1.73 -16.27
CA SER A 130 6.82 0.94 -15.74
C SER A 130 7.24 0.02 -14.58
N ALA A 131 8.42 -0.62 -14.71
CA ALA A 131 8.99 -1.44 -13.64
C ALA A 131 9.29 -0.60 -12.40
N PHE A 132 9.91 0.57 -12.54
CA PHE A 132 10.20 1.48 -11.45
C PHE A 132 8.92 1.93 -10.73
N LYS A 133 7.92 2.39 -11.47
CA LYS A 133 6.63 2.84 -10.90
C LYS A 133 5.96 1.72 -10.10
N SER A 134 5.97 0.49 -10.63
CA SER A 134 5.39 -0.68 -9.95
C SER A 134 6.16 -1.04 -8.67
N SER A 135 7.49 -0.99 -8.73
CA SER A 135 8.34 -1.24 -7.55
C SER A 135 8.17 -0.15 -6.48
N VAL A 136 7.95 1.10 -6.87
CA VAL A 136 7.63 2.17 -5.91
C VAL A 136 6.29 1.90 -5.23
N PHE A 137 5.26 1.42 -5.95
CA PHE A 137 4.02 1.02 -5.30
C PHE A 137 4.26 -0.08 -4.24
N VAL A 138 5.08 -1.09 -4.56
CA VAL A 138 5.41 -2.14 -3.58
C VAL A 138 6.16 -1.54 -2.37
N LEU A 139 7.10 -0.61 -2.60
CA LEU A 139 7.76 0.10 -1.50
C LEU A 139 6.75 0.85 -0.61
N MET A 140 5.74 1.52 -1.20
CA MET A 140 4.69 2.20 -0.43
C MET A 140 3.76 1.23 0.30
N HIS A 141 3.56 0.03 -0.24
CA HIS A 141 2.83 -1.05 0.42
C HIS A 141 3.59 -1.54 1.68
N GLU A 142 4.88 -1.83 1.55
CA GLU A 142 5.73 -2.23 2.70
C GLU A 142 5.85 -1.11 3.74
N LEU A 143 5.91 0.15 3.29
CA LEU A 143 5.83 1.30 4.19
C LEU A 143 4.48 1.34 4.91
N GLY A 144 3.40 0.95 4.25
CA GLY A 144 2.08 0.79 4.88
C GLY A 144 2.11 -0.17 6.06
N HIS A 145 2.74 -1.35 5.91
CA HIS A 145 2.95 -2.31 7.00
C HIS A 145 3.75 -1.69 8.14
N ALA A 146 4.84 -0.98 7.82
CA ALA A 146 5.67 -0.34 8.82
C ALA A 146 4.91 0.75 9.61
N LEU A 147 4.06 1.52 8.93
CA LEU A 147 3.20 2.53 9.59
C LEU A 147 2.14 1.88 10.47
N VAL A 148 1.51 0.79 10.01
CA VAL A 148 0.54 0.03 10.83
C VAL A 148 1.19 -0.48 12.11
N ASP A 149 2.40 -1.05 12.00
CA ASP A 149 3.14 -1.59 13.15
C ASP A 149 3.59 -0.49 14.11
N GLN A 150 4.29 0.54 13.61
CA GLN A 150 4.87 1.59 14.47
C GLN A 150 3.84 2.51 15.12
N LEU A 151 2.74 2.78 14.43
CA LEU A 151 1.70 3.70 14.90
C LEU A 151 0.53 2.96 15.56
N GLU A 152 0.63 1.62 15.66
CA GLU A 152 -0.43 0.75 16.22
C GLU A 152 -1.81 1.08 15.60
N LEU A 153 -1.85 1.27 14.26
CA LEU A 153 -3.06 1.72 13.58
C LEU A 153 -4.20 0.72 13.73
N PRO A 154 -5.42 1.16 14.05
CA PRO A 154 -6.57 0.29 14.22
C PRO A 154 -7.10 -0.19 12.85
N ILE A 155 -6.56 -1.27 12.34
CA ILE A 155 -6.97 -1.86 11.06
C ILE A 155 -8.12 -2.85 11.27
N PHE A 156 -9.23 -2.65 10.53
CA PHE A 156 -10.35 -3.58 10.50
C PHE A 156 -10.29 -4.45 9.24
N GLY A 157 -10.25 -5.76 9.42
CA GLY A 157 -10.18 -6.74 8.32
C GLY A 157 -8.77 -7.21 8.04
N GLY A 158 -8.45 -7.48 6.76
CA GLY A 158 -7.11 -7.92 6.37
C GLY A 158 -6.16 -6.72 6.25
N GLU A 159 -5.03 -6.78 6.92
CA GLU A 159 -4.00 -5.74 6.88
C GLU A 159 -3.52 -5.46 5.45
N GLU A 160 -3.30 -6.51 4.67
CA GLU A 160 -2.91 -6.43 3.26
C GLU A 160 -3.79 -5.47 2.43
N ALA A 161 -5.11 -5.50 2.68
CA ALA A 161 -6.03 -4.62 1.97
C ALA A 161 -5.93 -3.16 2.42
N ALA A 162 -5.63 -2.94 3.70
CA ALA A 162 -5.45 -1.60 4.24
C ALA A 162 -4.14 -0.99 3.73
N VAL A 163 -3.05 -1.76 3.71
CA VAL A 163 -1.75 -1.28 3.22
C VAL A 163 -1.73 -1.12 1.69
N ASP A 164 -2.48 -1.93 0.93
CA ASP A 164 -2.75 -1.68 -0.48
C ASP A 164 -3.42 -0.30 -0.68
N GLY A 165 -4.38 0.06 0.19
CA GLY A 165 -5.04 1.37 0.17
C GLY A 165 -4.07 2.51 0.51
N ILE A 166 -3.27 2.37 1.57
CA ILE A 166 -2.24 3.34 1.97
C ILE A 166 -1.21 3.52 0.84
N GLY A 167 -0.66 2.41 0.32
CA GLY A 167 0.30 2.41 -0.78
C GLY A 167 -0.25 3.07 -2.05
N THR A 168 -1.54 2.84 -2.36
CA THR A 168 -2.22 3.50 -3.47
C THR A 168 -2.32 5.00 -3.27
N VAL A 169 -2.74 5.46 -2.08
CA VAL A 169 -2.87 6.89 -1.77
C VAL A 169 -1.50 7.57 -1.89
N PHE A 170 -0.45 6.98 -1.31
CA PHE A 170 0.90 7.53 -1.38
C PHE A 170 1.41 7.60 -2.81
N SER A 171 1.35 6.49 -3.56
CA SER A 171 1.79 6.44 -4.95
C SER A 171 1.04 7.44 -5.84
N THR A 172 -0.28 7.58 -5.65
CA THR A 172 -1.09 8.53 -6.42
C THR A 172 -0.72 9.98 -6.08
N LYS A 173 -0.51 10.29 -4.79
CA LYS A 173 -0.12 11.64 -4.34
C LYS A 173 1.22 12.09 -4.89
N ILE A 174 2.16 11.19 -5.11
CA ILE A 174 3.47 11.48 -5.72
C ILE A 174 3.46 11.33 -7.25
N GLY A 175 2.28 11.17 -7.88
CA GLY A 175 2.15 11.11 -9.34
C GLY A 175 2.50 9.76 -9.97
N LEU A 176 2.48 8.67 -9.21
CA LEU A 176 2.83 7.31 -9.67
C LEU A 176 1.63 6.34 -9.65
N ALA A 177 0.42 6.84 -9.88
CA ALA A 177 -0.79 6.02 -9.93
C ALA A 177 -0.73 4.89 -10.98
N GLU A 178 -0.01 5.09 -12.09
CA GLU A 178 0.22 4.04 -13.09
C GLU A 178 0.88 2.80 -12.49
N GLY A 179 1.86 2.98 -11.61
CA GLY A 179 2.55 1.87 -10.94
C GLY A 179 1.60 1.00 -10.10
N VAL A 180 0.56 1.60 -9.51
CA VAL A 180 -0.48 0.88 -8.76
C VAL A 180 -1.26 -0.07 -9.67
N ALA A 181 -1.71 0.43 -10.84
CA ALA A 181 -2.44 -0.39 -11.80
C ALA A 181 -1.60 -1.53 -12.37
N LEU A 182 -0.33 -1.24 -12.70
CA LEU A 182 0.64 -2.22 -13.23
C LEU A 182 0.98 -3.29 -12.18
N ALA A 183 1.19 -2.92 -10.92
CA ALA A 183 1.40 -3.88 -9.85
C ALA A 183 0.15 -4.75 -9.62
N GLY A 184 -1.04 -4.19 -9.71
CA GLY A 184 -2.30 -4.96 -9.69
C GLY A 184 -2.33 -6.01 -10.80
N TRP A 185 -1.91 -5.66 -12.02
CA TRP A 185 -1.81 -6.61 -13.13
C TRP A 185 -0.76 -7.71 -12.88
N PHE A 186 0.36 -7.35 -12.27
CA PHE A 186 1.36 -8.34 -11.84
C PHE A 186 0.78 -9.35 -10.85
N PHE A 187 0.13 -8.90 -9.78
CA PHE A 187 -0.48 -9.81 -8.80
C PHE A 187 -1.53 -10.73 -9.42
N PHE A 188 -2.31 -10.22 -10.38
CA PHE A 188 -3.22 -11.04 -11.16
C PHE A 188 -2.50 -12.12 -11.96
N SER A 189 -1.34 -11.80 -12.57
CA SER A 189 -0.56 -12.71 -13.39
C SER A 189 0.04 -13.89 -12.61
N GLN A 190 0.21 -13.74 -11.29
CA GLN A 190 0.68 -14.81 -10.41
C GLN A 190 -0.39 -15.89 -10.14
N GLY A 191 -1.63 -15.65 -10.55
CA GLY A 191 -2.76 -16.57 -10.37
C GLY A 191 -3.43 -16.46 -9.01
N ASP A 192 -4.29 -17.44 -8.71
CA ASP A 192 -5.04 -17.46 -7.47
C ASP A 192 -4.17 -17.89 -6.29
N THR A 193 -4.16 -17.08 -5.24
CA THR A 193 -3.56 -17.45 -3.95
C THR A 193 -4.44 -18.48 -3.22
N PRO A 194 -3.85 -19.38 -2.40
CA PRO A 194 -4.62 -20.27 -1.55
C PRO A 194 -5.60 -19.49 -0.63
N PHE A 195 -6.76 -20.08 -0.35
CA PHE A 195 -7.80 -19.42 0.47
C PHE A 195 -7.35 -19.04 1.91
N PHE A 196 -6.24 -19.57 2.37
CA PHE A 196 -5.62 -19.28 3.67
C PHE A 196 -4.47 -18.27 3.58
N ASP A 197 -4.18 -17.73 2.40
CA ASP A 197 -3.20 -16.67 2.20
C ASP A 197 -3.74 -15.36 2.78
N THR A 198 -2.86 -14.53 3.32
CA THR A 198 -3.21 -13.21 3.82
C THR A 198 -3.54 -12.24 2.69
N HIS A 199 -2.96 -12.46 1.50
CA HIS A 199 -3.24 -11.66 0.32
C HIS A 199 -4.57 -12.05 -0.32
N ARG A 200 -5.25 -11.07 -0.88
CA ARG A 200 -6.47 -11.30 -1.65
C ARG A 200 -6.18 -12.07 -2.93
N VAL A 201 -7.19 -12.76 -3.45
CA VAL A 201 -7.14 -13.40 -4.77
C VAL A 201 -6.72 -12.38 -5.83
N GLY A 202 -5.79 -12.76 -6.71
CA GLY A 202 -5.16 -11.86 -7.69
C GLY A 202 -6.15 -11.05 -8.53
N THR A 203 -7.28 -11.64 -8.94
CA THR A 203 -8.36 -10.94 -9.66
C THR A 203 -9.03 -9.82 -8.83
N GLN A 204 -9.22 -10.02 -7.54
CA GLN A 204 -9.81 -9.00 -6.67
C GLN A 204 -8.81 -7.89 -6.43
N ARG A 205 -7.54 -8.23 -6.16
CA ARG A 205 -6.48 -7.26 -5.95
C ARG A 205 -6.25 -6.39 -7.19
N LEU A 206 -6.23 -6.99 -8.40
CA LEU A 206 -6.21 -6.24 -9.65
C LEU A 206 -7.39 -5.25 -9.75
N GLY A 207 -8.61 -5.73 -9.50
CA GLY A 207 -9.81 -4.90 -9.59
C GLY A 207 -9.78 -3.72 -8.64
N ASP A 208 -9.31 -3.93 -7.40
CA ASP A 208 -9.21 -2.88 -6.39
C ASP A 208 -8.12 -1.86 -6.76
N LEU A 209 -6.90 -2.31 -7.02
CA LEU A 209 -5.77 -1.44 -7.33
C LEU A 209 -6.00 -0.64 -8.62
N ALA A 210 -6.48 -1.27 -9.70
CA ALA A 210 -6.78 -0.57 -10.95
C ALA A 210 -7.91 0.46 -10.78
N CYS A 211 -8.96 0.12 -10.01
CA CYS A 211 -10.05 1.05 -9.74
C CYS A 211 -9.58 2.26 -8.93
N TRP A 212 -8.80 2.04 -7.88
CA TRP A 212 -8.29 3.12 -7.04
C TRP A 212 -7.27 3.99 -7.81
N ALA A 213 -6.39 3.39 -8.62
CA ALA A 213 -5.46 4.13 -9.47
C ALA A 213 -6.19 5.08 -10.42
N VAL A 214 -7.15 4.56 -11.20
CA VAL A 214 -7.98 5.36 -12.12
C VAL A 214 -8.83 6.39 -11.37
N GLY A 215 -9.34 6.04 -10.19
CA GLY A 215 -10.09 6.97 -9.35
C GLY A 215 -9.27 8.15 -8.85
N GLY A 216 -7.99 7.93 -8.61
CA GLY A 216 -7.02 8.96 -8.18
C GLY A 216 -6.39 9.74 -9.33
N ASP A 217 -6.16 9.07 -10.45
CA ASP A 217 -5.63 9.66 -11.69
C ASP A 217 -6.44 9.20 -12.91
N PRO A 218 -7.49 9.94 -13.29
CA PRO A 218 -8.30 9.61 -14.46
C PRO A 218 -7.54 9.65 -15.81
N SER A 219 -6.35 10.25 -15.90
CA SER A 219 -5.56 10.27 -17.12
C SER A 219 -5.06 8.88 -17.51
N LEU A 220 -5.04 7.92 -16.57
CA LEU A 220 -4.73 6.52 -16.85
C LEU A 220 -5.72 5.86 -17.82
N LEU A 221 -6.90 6.44 -18.05
CA LEU A 221 -7.84 5.98 -19.06
C LEU A 221 -7.34 6.24 -20.50
N ASP A 222 -6.29 7.04 -20.67
CA ASP A 222 -5.63 7.21 -21.97
C ASP A 222 -4.77 5.99 -22.35
N ASP A 223 -4.40 5.13 -21.37
CA ASP A 223 -3.78 3.82 -21.62
C ASP A 223 -4.86 2.79 -21.94
N PRO A 224 -4.84 2.16 -23.15
CA PRO A 224 -5.88 1.20 -23.54
C PRO A 224 -6.02 -0.01 -22.60
N THR A 225 -4.92 -0.47 -22.00
CA THR A 225 -4.94 -1.63 -21.11
C THR A 225 -5.65 -1.31 -19.79
N VAL A 226 -5.35 -0.14 -19.23
CA VAL A 226 -6.01 0.34 -18.02
C VAL A 226 -7.46 0.68 -18.29
N ALA A 227 -7.77 1.31 -19.43
CA ALA A 227 -9.12 1.64 -19.86
C ALA A 227 -10.01 0.38 -19.96
N ASP A 228 -9.52 -0.69 -20.60
CA ASP A 228 -10.26 -1.96 -20.72
C ASP A 228 -10.62 -2.56 -19.37
N ILE A 229 -9.72 -2.49 -18.39
CA ILE A 229 -9.98 -2.95 -17.02
C ILE A 229 -11.01 -2.04 -16.35
N ALA A 230 -10.82 -0.72 -16.44
CA ALA A 230 -11.72 0.26 -15.83
C ALA A 230 -13.15 0.16 -16.40
N GLU A 231 -13.33 -0.04 -17.70
CA GLU A 231 -14.63 -0.24 -18.32
C GLU A 231 -15.36 -1.48 -17.75
N GLN A 232 -14.63 -2.58 -17.55
CA GLN A 232 -15.19 -3.79 -16.95
C GLN A 232 -15.61 -3.54 -15.48
N LEU A 233 -14.83 -2.80 -14.71
CA LEU A 233 -15.15 -2.46 -13.32
C LEU A 233 -16.39 -1.56 -13.24
N VAL A 234 -16.49 -0.55 -14.11
CA VAL A 234 -17.66 0.33 -14.21
C VAL A 234 -18.91 -0.47 -14.65
N ALA A 235 -18.75 -1.36 -15.63
CA ALA A 235 -19.84 -2.26 -16.06
C ALA A 235 -20.32 -3.20 -14.93
N ALA A 236 -19.43 -3.56 -14.01
CA ALA A 236 -19.75 -4.30 -12.78
C ALA A 236 -20.38 -3.42 -11.69
N GLY A 237 -20.59 -2.12 -11.93
CA GLY A 237 -21.21 -1.18 -11.00
C GLY A 237 -20.26 -0.52 -10.00
N ARG A 238 -18.94 -0.61 -10.21
CA ARG A 238 -17.94 0.08 -9.37
C ARG A 238 -17.88 1.58 -9.71
N ASN A 239 -17.59 2.38 -8.70
CA ASN A 239 -17.34 3.82 -8.84
C ASN A 239 -15.91 4.10 -8.35
N CYS A 240 -14.94 4.01 -9.26
CA CYS A 240 -13.52 4.09 -8.94
C CYS A 240 -13.13 5.40 -8.27
N GLN A 241 -13.72 6.52 -8.69
CA GLN A 241 -13.46 7.81 -8.02
C GLN A 241 -13.95 7.81 -6.56
N ALA A 242 -15.18 7.33 -6.33
CA ALA A 242 -15.70 7.27 -4.96
C ALA A 242 -14.90 6.30 -4.08
N GLU A 243 -14.48 5.17 -4.64
CA GLU A 243 -13.66 4.20 -3.94
C GLU A 243 -12.27 4.76 -3.59
N TYR A 244 -11.60 5.46 -4.52
CA TYR A 244 -10.33 6.13 -4.22
C TYR A 244 -10.49 7.21 -3.15
N LEU A 245 -11.54 8.04 -3.22
CA LEU A 245 -11.80 9.06 -2.20
C LEU A 245 -12.04 8.44 -0.82
N GLN A 246 -12.62 7.24 -0.77
CA GLN A 246 -12.77 6.49 0.49
C GLN A 246 -11.41 6.01 1.04
N GLN A 247 -10.49 5.54 0.18
CA GLN A 247 -9.12 5.19 0.61
C GLN A 247 -8.36 6.42 1.10
N LEU A 248 -8.51 7.54 0.39
CA LEU A 248 -7.88 8.81 0.76
C LEU A 248 -8.37 9.30 2.13
N ASP A 249 -9.70 9.31 2.36
CA ASP A 249 -10.30 9.71 3.63
C ASP A 249 -9.86 8.81 4.80
N ALA A 250 -9.77 7.50 4.54
CA ALA A 250 -9.27 6.53 5.52
C ALA A 250 -7.79 6.77 5.85
N ALA A 251 -6.93 6.96 4.83
CA ALA A 251 -5.52 7.25 5.04
C ALA A 251 -5.32 8.60 5.75
N ASP A 252 -6.04 9.64 5.35
CA ASP A 252 -5.98 10.95 6.01
C ASP A 252 -6.42 10.84 7.48
N THR A 253 -7.46 10.04 7.78
CA THR A 253 -7.92 9.84 9.17
C THR A 253 -6.89 9.11 10.01
N LEU A 254 -6.28 8.05 9.46
CA LEU A 254 -5.32 7.22 10.19
C LEU A 254 -3.95 7.88 10.38
N LEU A 255 -3.55 8.75 9.45
CA LEU A 255 -2.19 9.26 9.35
C LEU A 255 -2.09 10.78 9.49
N SER A 256 -3.20 11.50 9.80
CA SER A 256 -3.23 12.97 9.87
C SER A 256 -2.14 13.55 10.77
N ASP A 257 -1.88 12.91 11.90
CA ASP A 257 -0.90 13.37 12.89
C ASP A 257 0.55 13.05 12.49
N ASN A 258 0.73 12.13 11.52
CA ASN A 258 2.02 11.65 11.07
C ASN A 258 2.44 12.24 9.71
N ILE A 259 1.53 12.84 8.96
CA ILE A 259 1.84 13.46 7.66
C ILE A 259 2.09 14.95 7.89
N ARG A 260 3.36 15.39 7.79
CA ARG A 260 3.82 16.76 8.07
C ARG A 260 3.66 17.74 6.93
N GLY A 261 3.66 17.26 5.73
CA GLY A 261 3.67 18.06 4.51
C GLY A 261 2.67 17.55 3.49
N ARG A 262 2.81 18.06 2.27
CA ARG A 262 2.08 17.50 1.15
C ARG A 262 2.94 16.42 0.49
N LEU A 263 2.49 15.18 0.47
CA LEU A 263 3.13 14.12 -0.32
C LEU A 263 3.29 14.51 -1.80
N VAL A 264 2.42 15.40 -2.30
CA VAL A 264 2.52 15.95 -3.67
C VAL A 264 3.75 16.84 -3.92
N ASP A 265 4.46 17.26 -2.89
CA ASP A 265 5.70 18.05 -3.00
C ASP A 265 6.95 17.14 -3.09
N VAL A 266 6.75 15.82 -3.11
CA VAL A 266 7.82 14.84 -3.32
C VAL A 266 8.11 14.74 -4.82
N ASP A 267 9.33 15.09 -5.22
CA ASP A 267 9.77 14.95 -6.61
C ASP A 267 10.04 13.48 -6.92
N THR A 268 9.34 12.97 -7.91
CA THR A 268 9.55 11.58 -8.35
C THR A 268 10.79 11.50 -9.22
N PRO A 269 11.84 10.75 -8.82
CA PRO A 269 13.00 10.55 -9.66
C PRO A 269 12.61 9.83 -10.95
N SER A 270 13.13 10.29 -12.09
CA SER A 270 13.00 9.56 -13.36
C SER A 270 14.22 8.68 -13.58
N LEU A 271 14.02 7.41 -13.87
CA LEU A 271 15.08 6.58 -14.43
C LEU A 271 15.37 7.12 -15.84
N GLY A 272 16.52 7.77 -16.01
CA GLY A 272 16.87 8.43 -17.27
C GLY A 272 16.76 7.48 -18.48
N ALA A 273 16.31 8.00 -19.62
CA ALA A 273 16.09 7.29 -20.89
C ALA A 273 17.36 6.67 -21.53
N GLY A 274 18.35 6.26 -20.73
CA GLY A 274 19.64 5.77 -21.16
C GLY A 274 20.11 4.46 -20.48
N LEU A 275 19.22 3.77 -19.73
CA LEU A 275 19.51 2.49 -19.11
C LEU A 275 19.15 1.33 -20.02
#